data_06d8cfcf03bbc1aeca4e2080322ad201
#
_entry.id   06d8cfcf03bbc1aeca4e2080322ad201
#
_cell.length_a   1.000
_cell.length_b   1.000
_cell.length_c   1.000
_cell.angle_alpha   90.00
_cell.angle_beta   90.00
_cell.angle_gamma   90.00
#
_symmetry.space_group_name_H-M   'P 1'
#
loop_
_entity.id
_entity.type
_entity.pdbx_description
1 polymer ?
#
loop_
_entity_poly.entity_id
_entity_poly.type
_entity_poly.pdbx_seq_one_letter_code
_entity_poly.pdbx_strand_id
1 'polypeptide(L)'
;MAETRGRRRKKKQQSEYFFDYSLLFIVLFLLGFGLIMIYSASSYEAYDSHGDAAYYMKRQLIANIIGLVFMMVIANIPYTFWERFATLGYVVSMILIFLVKTPLGITSHGATRWIGIPHTGFNLQPAEVAKLCMILFLASLVCKMGKSVRTMKGFFTMMAAPLPIAASVYLITDNLSSAIIIMGIAVLMVFVASPDYKKFIIMGGSVLAAAGLLVVAVVQLGDKIGGKFRLARIQAWL
;
A
#
# COMPACT_ATOMS: atom_id res chain seq x y z
N MET A 1 -44.24 2.19 48.04
CA MET A 1 -43.03 2.71 47.38
C MET A 1 -42.46 1.58 46.53
N ALA A 2 -42.75 1.59 45.23
CA ALA A 2 -42.29 0.57 44.31
C ALA A 2 -41.14 1.14 43.46
N GLU A 3 -39.99 0.58 43.65
CA GLU A 3 -38.73 0.94 42.99
C GLU A 3 -38.72 0.39 41.56
N THR A 4 -39.01 1.25 40.61
CA THR A 4 -38.97 0.93 39.17
C THR A 4 -37.53 0.86 38.71
N ARG A 5 -36.92 -0.32 38.78
CA ARG A 5 -35.64 -0.63 38.14
C ARG A 5 -35.78 -0.54 36.62
N GLY A 6 -35.41 0.59 36.09
CA GLY A 6 -35.29 0.80 34.64
C GLY A 6 -34.25 -0.14 34.02
N ARG A 7 -34.73 -1.23 33.43
CA ARG A 7 -33.95 -2.09 32.54
C ARG A 7 -33.47 -1.23 31.38
N ARG A 8 -32.25 -0.68 31.43
CA ARG A 8 -31.54 -0.18 30.26
C ARG A 8 -31.38 -1.34 29.26
N ARG A 9 -32.33 -1.47 28.36
CA ARG A 9 -32.17 -2.26 27.16
C ARG A 9 -30.95 -1.71 26.43
N LYS A 10 -29.82 -2.45 26.47
CA LYS A 10 -28.73 -2.28 25.52
C LYS A 10 -29.38 -2.47 24.14
N LYS A 11 -29.67 -1.38 23.44
CA LYS A 11 -29.93 -1.41 22.01
C LYS A 11 -28.71 -2.07 21.38
N LYS A 12 -28.84 -3.33 20.95
CA LYS A 12 -27.93 -3.94 20.00
C LYS A 12 -27.95 -2.96 18.81
N GLN A 13 -26.89 -2.19 18.62
CA GLN A 13 -26.67 -1.48 17.38
C GLN A 13 -26.57 -2.60 16.32
N GLN A 14 -27.67 -2.85 15.66
CA GLN A 14 -27.64 -3.50 14.36
C GLN A 14 -26.78 -2.55 13.52
N SER A 15 -25.59 -2.97 13.18
CA SER A 15 -24.82 -2.34 12.12
C SER A 15 -25.65 -2.57 10.86
N GLU A 16 -26.43 -1.55 10.46
CA GLU A 16 -27.00 -1.53 9.13
C GLU A 16 -25.80 -1.65 8.19
N TYR A 17 -25.75 -2.73 7.44
CA TYR A 17 -24.76 -2.92 6.39
C TYR A 17 -25.04 -1.86 5.32
N PHE A 18 -24.40 -0.71 5.47
CA PHE A 18 -24.47 0.35 4.49
C PHE A 18 -23.52 -0.01 3.36
N PHE A 19 -24.09 -0.39 2.23
CA PHE A 19 -23.33 -0.68 1.02
C PHE A 19 -23.19 0.60 0.21
N ASP A 20 -21.95 1.06 0.01
CA ASP A 20 -21.66 2.27 -0.77
C ASP A 20 -21.65 1.95 -2.27
N TYR A 21 -22.80 2.17 -2.90
CA TYR A 21 -22.95 1.97 -4.34
C TYR A 21 -22.11 2.95 -5.17
N SER A 22 -21.83 4.15 -4.64
CA SER A 22 -21.01 5.15 -5.34
C SER A 22 -19.56 4.66 -5.44
N LEU A 23 -19.05 4.09 -4.35
CA LEU A 23 -17.71 3.48 -4.34
C LEU A 23 -17.65 2.29 -5.31
N LEU A 24 -18.65 1.42 -5.28
CA LEU A 24 -18.72 0.30 -6.21
C LEU A 24 -18.73 0.77 -7.67
N PHE A 25 -19.53 1.77 -7.99
CA PHE A 25 -19.59 2.33 -9.35
C PHE A 25 -18.23 2.86 -9.80
N ILE A 26 -17.53 3.63 -8.94
CA ILE A 26 -16.18 4.15 -9.23
C ILE A 26 -15.20 3.01 -9.48
N VAL A 27 -15.23 1.96 -8.66
CA VAL A 27 -14.36 0.79 -8.85
C VAL A 27 -14.63 0.11 -10.19
N LEU A 28 -15.89 -0.16 -10.52
CA LEU A 28 -16.27 -0.79 -11.80
C LEU A 28 -15.87 0.08 -12.99
N PHE A 29 -16.07 1.39 -12.90
CA PHE A 29 -15.66 2.34 -13.94
C PHE A 29 -14.13 2.31 -14.16
N LEU A 30 -13.35 2.36 -13.07
CA LEU A 30 -11.88 2.31 -13.16
C LEU A 30 -11.37 0.97 -13.70
N LEU A 31 -11.99 -0.15 -13.33
CA LEU A 31 -11.65 -1.46 -13.87
C LEU A 31 -11.95 -1.56 -15.38
N GLY A 32 -13.11 -1.06 -15.80
CA GLY A 32 -13.49 -1.02 -17.23
C GLY A 32 -12.53 -0.11 -18.03
N PHE A 33 -12.27 1.09 -17.52
CA PHE A 33 -11.33 2.01 -18.14
C PHE A 33 -9.92 1.39 -18.23
N GLY A 34 -9.45 0.75 -17.15
CA GLY A 34 -8.17 0.04 -17.13
C GLY A 34 -8.06 -1.06 -18.17
N LEU A 35 -9.14 -1.82 -18.42
CA LEU A 35 -9.15 -2.85 -19.47
C LEU A 35 -8.97 -2.25 -20.88
N ILE A 36 -9.65 -1.12 -21.15
CA ILE A 36 -9.53 -0.40 -22.43
C ILE A 36 -8.10 0.11 -22.61
N MET A 37 -7.52 0.69 -21.54
CA MET A 37 -6.16 1.20 -21.57
C MET A 37 -5.12 0.09 -21.80
N ILE A 38 -5.28 -1.06 -21.14
CA ILE A 38 -4.39 -2.23 -21.34
C ILE A 38 -4.48 -2.71 -22.78
N TYR A 39 -5.68 -2.84 -23.33
CA TYR A 39 -5.84 -3.23 -24.73
C TYR A 39 -5.16 -2.26 -25.67
N SER A 40 -5.38 -0.96 -25.49
CA SER A 40 -4.80 0.09 -26.34
C SER A 40 -3.28 0.12 -26.27
N ALA A 41 -2.70 -0.02 -25.07
CA ALA A 41 -1.26 0.11 -24.84
C ALA A 41 -0.47 -1.15 -25.23
N SER A 42 -1.09 -2.35 -25.15
CA SER A 42 -0.36 -3.62 -25.30
C SER A 42 -0.84 -4.50 -26.44
N SER A 43 -1.78 -4.05 -27.27
CA SER A 43 -2.34 -4.87 -28.37
C SER A 43 -1.29 -5.28 -29.40
N TYR A 44 -0.37 -4.39 -29.76
CA TYR A 44 0.69 -4.69 -30.71
C TYR A 44 1.68 -5.73 -30.17
N GLU A 45 2.18 -5.53 -28.94
CA GLU A 45 3.08 -6.46 -28.28
C GLU A 45 2.43 -7.83 -28.02
N ALA A 46 1.15 -7.83 -27.66
CA ALA A 46 0.35 -9.04 -27.45
C ALA A 46 0.21 -9.85 -28.75
N TYR A 47 -0.05 -9.17 -29.86
CA TYR A 47 -0.16 -9.82 -31.17
C TYR A 47 1.18 -10.39 -31.61
N ASP A 48 2.25 -9.64 -31.49
CA ASP A 48 3.60 -10.06 -31.87
C ASP A 48 4.10 -11.27 -31.06
N SER A 49 3.84 -11.26 -29.73
CA SER A 49 4.33 -12.30 -28.81
C SER A 49 3.44 -13.53 -28.71
N HIS A 50 2.12 -13.41 -28.89
CA HIS A 50 1.13 -14.46 -28.59
C HIS A 50 0.15 -14.71 -29.73
N GLY A 51 0.20 -13.95 -30.83
CA GLY A 51 -0.74 -14.06 -31.96
C GLY A 51 -2.17 -13.57 -31.65
N ASP A 52 -2.40 -12.98 -30.47
CA ASP A 52 -3.72 -12.47 -30.02
C ASP A 52 -3.57 -11.08 -29.42
N ALA A 53 -4.06 -10.05 -30.10
CA ALA A 53 -4.01 -8.66 -29.66
C ALA A 53 -4.74 -8.42 -28.30
N ALA A 54 -5.70 -9.28 -27.94
CA ALA A 54 -6.45 -9.17 -26.69
C ALA A 54 -5.89 -10.03 -25.54
N TYR A 55 -4.73 -10.68 -25.72
CA TYR A 55 -4.17 -11.61 -24.75
C TYR A 55 -4.04 -11.02 -23.34
N TYR A 56 -3.40 -9.86 -23.20
CA TYR A 56 -3.23 -9.22 -21.88
C TYR A 56 -4.56 -8.70 -21.31
N MET A 57 -5.45 -8.17 -22.16
CA MET A 57 -6.78 -7.74 -21.74
C MET A 57 -7.60 -8.91 -21.19
N LYS A 58 -7.60 -10.07 -21.86
CA LYS A 58 -8.31 -11.27 -21.38
C LYS A 58 -7.79 -11.73 -20.01
N ARG A 59 -6.48 -11.78 -19.83
CA ARG A 59 -5.88 -12.13 -18.52
C ARG A 59 -6.26 -11.13 -17.43
N GLN A 60 -6.24 -9.84 -17.75
CA GLN A 60 -6.66 -8.80 -16.79
C GLN A 60 -8.15 -8.89 -16.47
N LEU A 61 -9.01 -9.20 -17.45
CA LEU A 61 -10.43 -9.37 -17.21
C LEU A 61 -10.69 -10.51 -16.21
N ILE A 62 -10.01 -11.65 -16.36
CA ILE A 62 -10.13 -12.77 -15.41
C ILE A 62 -9.67 -12.33 -14.01
N ALA A 63 -8.54 -11.63 -13.92
CA ALA A 63 -8.03 -11.11 -12.65
C ALA A 63 -9.02 -10.12 -12.00
N ASN A 64 -9.63 -9.24 -12.79
CA ASN A 64 -10.64 -8.28 -12.32
C ASN A 64 -11.89 -8.99 -11.77
N ILE A 65 -12.39 -10.02 -12.47
CA ILE A 65 -13.55 -10.81 -11.99
C ILE A 65 -13.21 -11.48 -10.66
N ILE A 66 -12.06 -12.13 -10.56
CA ILE A 66 -11.59 -12.76 -9.31
C ILE A 66 -11.48 -11.72 -8.22
N GLY A 67 -10.86 -10.56 -8.50
CA GLY A 67 -10.70 -9.45 -7.56
C GLY A 67 -12.05 -8.91 -7.07
N LEU A 68 -13.04 -8.75 -7.94
CA LEU A 68 -14.38 -8.30 -7.57
C LEU A 68 -15.08 -9.32 -6.65
N VAL A 69 -14.96 -10.62 -6.94
CA VAL A 69 -15.51 -11.67 -6.07
C VAL A 69 -14.86 -11.60 -4.69
N PHE A 70 -13.52 -11.52 -4.62
CA PHE A 70 -12.81 -11.37 -3.34
C PHE A 70 -13.21 -10.08 -2.62
N MET A 71 -13.34 -8.96 -3.32
CA MET A 71 -13.81 -7.69 -2.74
C MET A 71 -15.18 -7.86 -2.07
N MET A 72 -16.14 -8.51 -2.76
CA MET A 72 -17.48 -8.74 -2.21
C MET A 72 -17.43 -9.68 -0.99
N VAL A 73 -16.64 -10.73 -1.03
CA VAL A 73 -16.46 -11.64 0.12
C VAL A 73 -15.87 -10.90 1.32
N ILE A 74 -14.79 -10.14 1.10
CA ILE A 74 -14.07 -9.40 2.16
C ILE A 74 -14.97 -8.31 2.77
N ALA A 75 -15.80 -7.62 1.94
CA ALA A 75 -16.71 -6.58 2.42
C ALA A 75 -17.79 -7.14 3.38
N ASN A 76 -18.11 -8.43 3.31
CA ASN A 76 -19.06 -9.08 4.24
C ASN A 76 -18.42 -9.56 5.55
N ILE A 77 -17.07 -9.52 5.66
CA ILE A 77 -16.37 -9.94 6.87
C ILE A 77 -16.28 -8.73 7.82
N PRO A 78 -16.69 -8.87 9.10
CA PRO A 78 -16.65 -7.76 10.05
C PRO A 78 -15.21 -7.29 10.29
N TYR A 79 -15.02 -5.97 10.38
CA TYR A 79 -13.69 -5.36 10.58
C TYR A 79 -12.97 -5.85 11.84
N THR A 80 -13.70 -6.27 12.89
CA THR A 80 -13.15 -6.84 14.12
C THR A 80 -12.35 -8.13 13.88
N PHE A 81 -12.69 -8.88 12.84
CA PHE A 81 -11.92 -10.03 12.40
C PHE A 81 -10.53 -9.58 11.90
N TRP A 82 -10.49 -8.59 11.02
CA TRP A 82 -9.26 -8.06 10.44
C TRP A 82 -8.37 -7.37 11.48
N GLU A 83 -8.98 -6.63 12.42
CA GLU A 83 -8.26 -5.99 13.53
C GLU A 83 -7.43 -7.00 14.34
N ARG A 84 -7.99 -8.19 14.59
CA ARG A 84 -7.33 -9.25 15.34
C ARG A 84 -6.05 -9.74 14.67
N PHE A 85 -6.02 -9.72 13.33
CA PHE A 85 -4.87 -10.17 12.53
C PHE A 85 -3.95 -9.03 12.08
N ALA A 86 -4.25 -7.79 12.43
CA ALA A 86 -3.49 -6.63 11.95
C ALA A 86 -1.99 -6.69 12.33
N THR A 87 -1.66 -7.03 13.58
CA THR A 87 -0.27 -7.16 14.03
C THR A 87 0.41 -8.38 13.40
N LEU A 88 -0.30 -9.51 13.29
CA LEU A 88 0.21 -10.69 12.62
C LEU A 88 0.52 -10.40 11.14
N GLY A 89 -0.38 -9.70 10.45
CA GLY A 89 -0.19 -9.28 9.05
C GLY A 89 1.06 -8.41 8.88
N TYR A 90 1.31 -7.48 9.82
CA TYR A 90 2.52 -6.66 9.81
C TYR A 90 3.79 -7.53 9.90
N VAL A 91 3.84 -8.50 10.82
CA VAL A 91 4.98 -9.41 10.98
C VAL A 91 5.14 -10.32 9.76
N VAL A 92 4.03 -10.89 9.27
CA VAL A 92 4.05 -11.75 8.07
C VAL A 92 4.54 -10.99 6.85
N SER A 93 4.12 -9.74 6.64
CA SER A 93 4.60 -8.94 5.53
C SER A 93 6.10 -8.66 5.61
N MET A 94 6.63 -8.45 6.82
CA MET A 94 8.06 -8.32 7.04
C MET A 94 8.81 -9.61 6.66
N ILE A 95 8.33 -10.76 7.11
CA ILE A 95 8.90 -12.07 6.77
C ILE A 95 8.89 -12.29 5.25
N LEU A 96 7.77 -12.00 4.59
CA LEU A 96 7.65 -12.13 3.13
C LEU A 96 8.67 -11.27 2.38
N ILE A 97 8.93 -10.03 2.84
CA ILE A 97 9.93 -9.17 2.23
C ILE A 97 11.33 -9.79 2.33
N PHE A 98 11.70 -10.34 3.50
CA PHE A 98 12.98 -11.03 3.67
C PHE A 98 13.07 -12.32 2.83
N LEU A 99 11.95 -13.00 2.62
CA LEU A 99 11.89 -14.24 1.83
C LEU A 99 12.28 -14.02 0.35
N VAL A 100 12.19 -12.78 -0.16
CA VAL A 100 12.64 -12.43 -1.53
C VAL A 100 14.14 -12.67 -1.74
N LYS A 101 14.95 -12.62 -0.67
CA LYS A 101 16.40 -12.92 -0.74
C LYS A 101 16.74 -14.41 -0.73
N THR A 102 15.73 -15.28 -0.60
CA THR A 102 15.90 -16.73 -0.66
C THR A 102 15.81 -17.24 -2.12
N PRO A 103 16.09 -18.51 -2.39
CA PRO A 103 15.96 -19.10 -3.73
C PRO A 103 14.54 -19.01 -4.36
N LEU A 104 13.52 -18.64 -3.57
CA LEU A 104 12.15 -18.40 -4.05
C LEU A 104 12.00 -17.04 -4.73
N GLY A 105 12.99 -16.16 -4.61
CA GLY A 105 12.98 -14.82 -5.21
C GLY A 105 13.17 -14.87 -6.72
N ILE A 106 12.26 -14.22 -7.46
CA ILE A 106 12.34 -14.06 -8.91
C ILE A 106 12.90 -12.69 -9.23
N THR A 107 13.98 -12.66 -10.01
CA THR A 107 14.60 -11.44 -10.51
C THR A 107 13.97 -11.08 -11.85
N SER A 108 13.45 -9.86 -11.94
CA SER A 108 12.92 -9.29 -13.17
C SER A 108 13.47 -7.88 -13.35
N HIS A 109 14.00 -7.58 -14.54
CA HIS A 109 14.59 -6.26 -14.88
C HIS A 109 15.67 -5.81 -13.90
N GLY A 110 16.52 -6.74 -13.46
CA GLY A 110 17.67 -6.43 -12.57
C GLY A 110 17.33 -6.22 -11.09
N ALA A 111 16.07 -6.44 -10.66
CA ALA A 111 15.68 -6.38 -9.28
C ALA A 111 14.85 -7.60 -8.88
N THR A 112 15.11 -8.14 -7.67
CA THR A 112 14.37 -9.28 -7.13
C THR A 112 13.22 -8.75 -6.28
N ARG A 113 11.99 -8.81 -6.83
CA ARG A 113 10.79 -8.19 -6.23
C ARG A 113 9.64 -9.15 -6.01
N TRP A 114 9.71 -10.34 -6.59
CA TRP A 114 8.65 -11.33 -6.61
C TRP A 114 9.08 -12.61 -5.92
N ILE A 115 8.14 -13.27 -5.30
CA ILE A 115 8.29 -14.64 -4.82
C ILE A 115 7.51 -15.54 -5.76
N GLY A 116 8.17 -16.50 -6.36
CA GLY A 116 7.53 -17.49 -7.21
C GLY A 116 7.33 -18.80 -6.48
N ILE A 117 6.16 -19.41 -6.65
CA ILE A 117 5.93 -20.78 -6.21
C ILE A 117 6.34 -21.70 -7.38
N PRO A 118 7.38 -22.54 -7.22
CA PRO A 118 7.82 -23.42 -8.28
C PRO A 118 6.66 -24.25 -8.83
N HIS A 119 6.62 -24.44 -10.15
CA HIS A 119 5.63 -25.24 -10.88
C HIS A 119 4.18 -24.72 -10.92
N THR A 120 3.85 -23.58 -10.30
CA THR A 120 2.47 -23.06 -10.30
C THR A 120 2.26 -21.87 -11.22
N GLY A 121 3.34 -21.20 -11.66
CA GLY A 121 3.25 -19.94 -12.41
C GLY A 121 2.68 -18.77 -11.60
N PHE A 122 2.47 -18.97 -10.29
CA PHE A 122 1.95 -17.93 -9.40
C PHE A 122 3.10 -17.13 -8.81
N ASN A 123 3.09 -15.83 -9.06
CA ASN A 123 4.07 -14.88 -8.54
C ASN A 123 3.40 -13.91 -7.57
N LEU A 124 3.91 -13.82 -6.35
CA LEU A 124 3.46 -12.90 -5.32
C LEU A 124 4.49 -11.79 -5.13
N GLN A 125 4.05 -10.54 -5.13
CA GLN A 125 4.90 -9.42 -4.77
C GLN A 125 4.69 -9.08 -3.29
N PRO A 126 5.68 -9.30 -2.40
CA PRO A 126 5.53 -9.03 -0.97
C PRO A 126 5.17 -7.58 -0.63
N ALA A 127 5.63 -6.62 -1.42
CA ALA A 127 5.31 -5.21 -1.23
C ALA A 127 3.80 -4.92 -1.38
N GLU A 128 3.07 -5.69 -2.23
CA GLU A 128 1.61 -5.54 -2.36
C GLU A 128 0.89 -6.01 -1.09
N VAL A 129 1.30 -7.16 -0.56
CA VAL A 129 0.79 -7.68 0.71
C VAL A 129 1.11 -6.72 1.85
N ALA A 130 2.32 -6.17 1.88
CA ALA A 130 2.76 -5.23 2.91
C ALA A 130 1.91 -3.95 2.92
N LYS A 131 1.50 -3.42 1.77
CA LYS A 131 0.61 -2.24 1.69
C LYS A 131 -0.74 -2.52 2.35
N LEU A 132 -1.36 -3.66 2.06
CA LEU A 132 -2.64 -4.07 2.66
C LEU A 132 -2.52 -4.28 4.18
N CYS A 133 -1.51 -5.03 4.60
CA CYS A 133 -1.25 -5.28 6.03
C CYS A 133 -0.94 -3.99 6.79
N MET A 134 -0.27 -3.02 6.14
CA MET A 134 0.04 -1.72 6.74
C MET A 134 -1.24 -0.91 6.99
N ILE A 135 -2.20 -0.90 6.06
CA ILE A 135 -3.49 -0.22 6.26
C ILE A 135 -4.20 -0.80 7.49
N LEU A 136 -4.29 -2.13 7.59
CA LEU A 136 -4.93 -2.81 8.72
C LEU A 136 -4.20 -2.52 10.04
N PHE A 137 -2.88 -2.58 10.02
CA PHE A 137 -2.06 -2.33 11.20
C PHE A 137 -2.21 -0.90 11.72
N LEU A 138 -2.09 0.09 10.83
CA LEU A 138 -2.23 1.50 11.20
C LEU A 138 -3.66 1.82 11.66
N ALA A 139 -4.70 1.26 11.03
CA ALA A 139 -6.08 1.41 11.48
C ALA A 139 -6.26 0.88 12.92
N SER A 140 -5.76 -0.33 13.19
CA SER A 140 -5.78 -0.90 14.55
C SER A 140 -4.99 -0.05 15.55
N LEU A 141 -3.84 0.48 15.13
CA LEU A 141 -3.00 1.35 15.97
C LEU A 141 -3.71 2.66 16.31
N VAL A 142 -4.39 3.31 15.34
CA VAL A 142 -5.21 4.50 15.56
C VAL A 142 -6.32 4.23 16.58
N CYS A 143 -7.04 3.11 16.43
CA CYS A 143 -8.10 2.72 17.37
C CYS A 143 -7.55 2.50 18.79
N LYS A 144 -6.41 1.85 18.94
CA LYS A 144 -5.75 1.60 20.24
C LYS A 144 -5.24 2.88 20.90
N MET A 145 -4.69 3.79 20.11
CA MET A 145 -4.15 5.07 20.60
C MET A 145 -5.24 6.08 20.92
N GLY A 146 -6.40 6.02 20.28
CA GLY A 146 -7.53 6.92 20.50
C GLY A 146 -7.12 8.40 20.45
N LYS A 147 -7.41 9.17 21.50
CA LYS A 147 -7.10 10.60 21.56
C LYS A 147 -5.59 10.91 21.51
N SER A 148 -4.73 9.95 21.85
CA SER A 148 -3.28 10.14 21.87
C SER A 148 -2.69 10.34 20.46
N VAL A 149 -3.39 9.93 19.40
CA VAL A 149 -2.99 10.17 18.00
C VAL A 149 -2.80 11.67 17.71
N ARG A 150 -3.58 12.53 18.38
CA ARG A 150 -3.51 13.99 18.22
C ARG A 150 -2.30 14.63 18.88
N THR A 151 -1.60 13.93 19.76
CA THR A 151 -0.38 14.45 20.40
C THR A 151 0.82 14.33 19.44
N MET A 152 1.88 15.13 19.69
CA MET A 152 3.12 15.00 18.90
C MET A 152 3.73 13.61 19.04
N LYS A 153 3.71 13.05 20.26
CA LYS A 153 4.21 11.70 20.52
C LYS A 153 3.44 10.65 19.71
N GLY A 154 2.10 10.76 19.67
CA GLY A 154 1.25 9.89 18.87
C GLY A 154 1.52 10.01 17.37
N PHE A 155 1.69 11.22 16.88
CA PHE A 155 2.04 11.48 15.48
C PHE A 155 3.36 10.79 15.10
N PHE A 156 4.43 10.97 15.88
CA PHE A 156 5.71 10.31 15.60
C PHE A 156 5.62 8.78 15.71
N THR A 157 4.86 8.25 16.66
CA THR A 157 4.65 6.78 16.76
C THR A 157 3.99 6.23 15.49
N MET A 158 2.97 6.91 14.98
CA MET A 158 2.28 6.52 13.76
C MET A 158 3.18 6.62 12.52
N MET A 159 4.04 7.66 12.44
CA MET A 159 4.99 7.83 11.33
C MET A 159 6.16 6.86 11.42
N ALA A 160 6.56 6.45 12.62
CA ALA A 160 7.64 5.48 12.81
C ALA A 160 7.22 4.04 12.49
N ALA A 161 5.95 3.71 12.67
CA ALA A 161 5.43 2.35 12.46
C ALA A 161 5.67 1.78 11.05
N PRO A 162 5.48 2.53 9.93
CA PRO A 162 5.75 2.05 8.58
C PRO A 162 7.23 2.04 8.19
N LEU A 163 8.10 2.74 8.91
CA LEU A 163 9.52 2.87 8.55
C LEU A 163 10.24 1.52 8.39
N PRO A 164 10.09 0.54 9.30
CA PRO A 164 10.77 -0.75 9.14
C PRO A 164 10.38 -1.47 7.85
N ILE A 165 9.08 -1.48 7.51
CA ILE A 165 8.60 -2.13 6.28
C ILE A 165 9.03 -1.34 5.04
N ALA A 166 8.88 -0.02 5.04
CA ALA A 166 9.28 0.83 3.92
C ALA A 166 10.80 0.73 3.65
N ALA A 167 11.62 0.75 4.71
CA ALA A 167 13.07 0.56 4.60
C ALA A 167 13.42 -0.83 4.07
N SER A 168 12.76 -1.88 4.57
CA SER A 168 12.98 -3.25 4.09
C SER A 168 12.57 -3.43 2.63
N VAL A 169 11.44 -2.86 2.21
CA VAL A 169 11.01 -2.86 0.80
C VAL A 169 12.03 -2.15 -0.08
N TYR A 170 12.55 -1.01 0.35
CA TYR A 170 13.54 -0.27 -0.41
C TYR A 170 14.88 -0.99 -0.48
N LEU A 171 15.44 -1.43 0.66
CA LEU A 171 16.79 -2.00 0.75
C LEU A 171 16.88 -3.45 0.25
N ILE A 172 15.81 -4.21 0.39
CA ILE A 172 15.80 -5.65 0.06
C ILE A 172 15.31 -5.89 -1.37
N THR A 173 14.26 -5.17 -1.79
CA THR A 173 13.61 -5.42 -3.08
C THR A 173 13.90 -4.35 -4.12
N ASP A 174 14.74 -3.35 -3.82
CA ASP A 174 15.05 -2.19 -4.67
C ASP A 174 13.79 -1.49 -5.23
N ASN A 175 12.71 -1.45 -4.43
CA ASN A 175 11.41 -0.93 -4.83
C ASN A 175 11.10 0.39 -4.09
N LEU A 176 11.69 1.48 -4.58
CA LEU A 176 11.47 2.81 -4.02
C LEU A 176 10.00 3.26 -4.13
N SER A 177 9.33 2.94 -5.24
CA SER A 177 7.94 3.34 -5.46
C SER A 177 7.01 2.76 -4.40
N SER A 178 7.12 1.46 -4.10
CA SER A 178 6.32 0.83 -3.05
C SER A 178 6.66 1.34 -1.65
N ALA A 179 7.92 1.65 -1.37
CA ALA A 179 8.33 2.25 -0.10
C ALA A 179 7.68 3.63 0.09
N ILE A 180 7.67 4.48 -0.94
CA ILE A 180 6.99 5.78 -0.93
C ILE A 180 5.47 5.61 -0.72
N ILE A 181 4.84 4.65 -1.39
CA ILE A 181 3.40 4.38 -1.22
C ILE A 181 3.10 3.95 0.22
N ILE A 182 3.90 3.08 0.82
CA ILE A 182 3.72 2.65 2.22
C ILE A 182 3.81 3.84 3.19
N MET A 183 4.78 4.74 3.00
CA MET A 183 4.88 5.96 3.77
C MET A 183 3.70 6.91 3.51
N GLY A 184 3.25 7.03 2.25
CA GLY A 184 2.08 7.81 1.86
C GLY A 184 0.79 7.32 2.52
N ILE A 185 0.60 6.00 2.61
CA ILE A 185 -0.52 5.38 3.36
C ILE A 185 -0.51 5.86 4.80
N ALA A 186 0.64 5.84 5.47
CA ALA A 186 0.74 6.30 6.86
C ALA A 186 0.39 7.78 7.00
N VAL A 187 0.91 8.64 6.13
CA VAL A 187 0.60 10.08 6.12
C VAL A 187 -0.91 10.30 5.98
N LEU A 188 -1.56 9.63 5.01
CA LEU A 188 -3.01 9.75 4.79
C LEU A 188 -3.81 9.23 5.99
N MET A 189 -3.44 8.07 6.54
CA MET A 189 -4.12 7.49 7.70
C MET A 189 -4.03 8.38 8.93
N VAL A 190 -2.87 8.97 9.20
CA VAL A 190 -2.69 9.91 10.31
C VAL A 190 -3.44 11.21 10.06
N PHE A 191 -3.49 11.69 8.82
CA PHE A 191 -4.26 12.88 8.45
C PHE A 191 -5.75 12.69 8.74
N VAL A 192 -6.32 11.55 8.34
CA VAL A 192 -7.73 11.23 8.62
C VAL A 192 -7.99 11.08 10.12
N ALA A 193 -7.05 10.47 10.86
CA ALA A 193 -7.19 10.24 12.30
C ALA A 193 -7.01 11.51 13.16
N SER A 194 -6.18 12.45 12.69
CA SER A 194 -5.86 13.70 13.38
C SER A 194 -5.73 14.84 12.38
N PRO A 195 -6.80 15.56 12.04
CA PRO A 195 -6.80 16.60 11.02
C PRO A 195 -6.10 17.90 11.48
N ASP A 196 -4.93 17.76 12.08
CA ASP A 196 -4.06 18.88 12.50
C ASP A 196 -3.09 19.21 11.35
N TYR A 197 -3.60 19.97 10.38
CA TYR A 197 -2.88 20.31 9.16
C TYR A 197 -1.52 20.97 9.39
N LYS A 198 -1.32 21.65 10.53
CA LYS A 198 -0.03 22.31 10.83
C LYS A 198 1.12 21.31 10.89
N LYS A 199 0.90 20.13 11.49
CA LYS A 199 1.92 19.08 11.58
C LYS A 199 2.30 18.55 10.19
N PHE A 200 1.31 18.42 9.29
CA PHE A 200 1.53 17.95 7.93
C PHE A 200 2.23 18.99 7.07
N ILE A 201 1.91 20.28 7.24
CA ILE A 201 2.62 21.37 6.54
C ILE A 201 4.09 21.40 6.98
N ILE A 202 4.37 21.28 8.28
CA ILE A 202 5.75 21.26 8.79
C ILE A 202 6.48 20.01 8.25
N MET A 203 5.86 18.84 8.32
CA MET A 203 6.45 17.60 7.82
C MET A 203 6.67 17.67 6.29
N GLY A 204 5.68 18.09 5.52
CA GLY A 204 5.79 18.24 4.07
C GLY A 204 6.86 19.26 3.68
N GLY A 205 6.89 20.40 4.35
CA GLY A 205 7.91 21.42 4.16
C GLY A 205 9.33 20.90 4.50
N SER A 206 9.47 20.13 5.59
CA SER A 206 10.78 19.55 5.96
C SER A 206 11.24 18.49 4.97
N VAL A 207 10.34 17.65 4.45
CA VAL A 207 10.65 16.65 3.41
C VAL A 207 11.05 17.33 2.09
N LEU A 208 10.32 18.36 1.67
CA LEU A 208 10.66 19.13 0.46
C LEU A 208 12.01 19.86 0.61
N ALA A 209 12.25 20.47 1.77
CA ALA A 209 13.54 21.11 2.05
C ALA A 209 14.70 20.10 2.04
N ALA A 210 14.53 18.92 2.67
CA ALA A 210 15.51 17.86 2.65
C ALA A 210 15.77 17.32 1.24
N ALA A 211 14.72 17.12 0.44
CA ALA A 211 14.85 16.71 -0.96
C ALA A 211 15.57 17.78 -1.81
N GLY A 212 15.24 19.05 -1.63
CA GLY A 212 15.91 20.15 -2.29
C GLY A 212 17.40 20.25 -1.92
N LEU A 213 17.74 20.14 -0.62
CA LEU A 213 19.11 20.09 -0.16
C LEU A 213 19.89 18.89 -0.74
N LEU A 214 19.22 17.72 -0.84
CA LEU A 214 19.83 16.54 -1.42
C LEU A 214 20.10 16.70 -2.91
N VAL A 215 19.19 17.31 -3.67
CA VAL A 215 19.40 17.65 -5.09
C VAL A 215 20.58 18.62 -5.23
N VAL A 216 20.61 19.68 -4.43
CA VAL A 216 21.71 20.65 -4.44
C VAL A 216 23.05 19.98 -4.09
N ALA A 217 23.06 19.12 -3.05
CA ALA A 217 24.23 18.36 -2.68
C ALA A 217 24.71 17.41 -3.79
N VAL A 218 23.80 16.74 -4.47
CA VAL A 218 24.12 15.85 -5.61
C VAL A 218 24.66 16.64 -6.79
N VAL A 219 24.12 17.82 -7.09
CA VAL A 219 24.60 18.68 -8.18
C VAL A 219 26.00 19.27 -7.85
N GLN A 220 26.22 19.69 -6.60
CA GLN A 220 27.50 20.32 -6.20
C GLN A 220 28.61 19.32 -5.83
N LEU A 221 28.28 18.15 -5.32
CA LEU A 221 29.24 17.12 -4.91
C LEU A 221 29.25 15.89 -5.83
N GLY A 222 28.56 15.94 -6.96
CA GLY A 222 28.33 14.79 -7.84
C GLY A 222 29.58 14.03 -8.28
N ASP A 223 30.71 14.72 -8.39
CA ASP A 223 32.00 14.11 -8.75
C ASP A 223 32.65 13.33 -7.59
N LYS A 224 32.23 13.58 -6.33
CA LYS A 224 32.82 12.98 -5.12
C LYS A 224 31.99 11.83 -4.52
N ILE A 225 30.68 11.79 -4.78
CA ILE A 225 29.80 10.76 -4.26
C ILE A 225 29.57 9.69 -5.35
N GLY A 226 30.49 8.73 -5.41
CA GLY A 226 30.63 7.69 -6.44
C GLY A 226 29.43 6.76 -6.68
N GLY A 227 28.29 7.30 -7.03
CA GLY A 227 27.06 6.58 -7.42
C GLY A 227 26.76 6.71 -8.91
N LYS A 228 27.63 6.20 -9.79
CA LYS A 228 27.55 6.36 -11.26
C LYS A 228 26.19 5.98 -11.89
N PHE A 229 25.41 5.09 -11.30
CA PHE A 229 24.18 4.59 -11.92
C PHE A 229 22.94 5.45 -11.62
N ARG A 230 22.86 6.08 -10.45
CA ARG A 230 21.72 6.94 -10.08
C ARG A 230 21.88 8.38 -10.56
N LEU A 231 23.12 8.87 -10.60
CA LEU A 231 23.46 10.20 -11.13
C LEU A 231 23.13 10.31 -12.64
N ALA A 232 23.42 9.29 -13.42
CA ALA A 232 23.10 9.26 -14.86
C ALA A 232 21.58 9.39 -15.13
N ARG A 233 20.74 8.87 -14.26
CA ARG A 233 19.26 9.04 -14.39
C ARG A 233 18.80 10.46 -14.05
N ILE A 234 19.40 11.10 -13.05
CA ILE A 234 19.06 12.48 -12.66
C ILE A 234 19.60 13.45 -13.72
N GLN A 235 20.79 13.23 -14.25
CA GLN A 235 21.37 14.04 -15.33
C GLN A 235 20.62 13.89 -16.66
N ALA A 236 19.99 12.77 -16.92
CA ALA A 236 19.14 12.56 -18.11
C ALA A 236 17.78 13.30 -18.02
N TRP A 237 17.43 13.85 -16.87
CA TRP A 237 16.18 14.59 -16.62
C TRP A 237 16.40 16.11 -16.49
N LEU A 238 17.64 16.58 -16.37
CA LEU A 238 18.06 17.99 -16.35
C LEU A 238 18.62 18.39 -17.73
#